data_c7ec41bf6c82f2386d8d67071cc68644
#
_entry.id   c7ec41bf6c82f2386d8d67071cc68644
#
_cell.length_a   1.000
_cell.length_b   1.000
_cell.length_c   1.000
_cell.angle_alpha   90.00
_cell.angle_beta   90.00
_cell.angle_gamma   90.00
#
_symmetry.space_group_name_H-M   'P 1'
#
loop_
_entity.id
_entity.type
_entity.pdbx_description
1 polymer ?
#
loop_
_entity_poly.entity_id
_entity_poly.type
_entity_poly.pdbx_seq_one_letter_code
_entity_poly.pdbx_strand_id
1 'polypeptide(L)'
;MPDFLLDNVGLWLSKRPETVLNNGYTLNTDYLKALTTAPAFVVPTIEFVSDAGKPGNGHEFPTRQCPTYVGHPAFSFTDEIAVSYPGRLLLRALGGAVTTAQQGGTAAYKHSCVMLDSLVNRQLPSTTMIAQLGGASFRLDGMVVDGYRLSQNRADVPQYSVDLVGSGDFVSPQAIGTAQVETATAAGTIGTPGNATVIVTAAGMPGSPRTVSVAVAGADTAATWAGKVRTQLALDPFVAYFFAISGASTSIVLTARYIAANDTTMNISLDNGTCTGITPAPTSANTTAGSFTLPATADILTCLDGNQTVISWTDTGGVQTLTGSGCAVRSSSIGVSNATKLNDRCPGDPTVTITDPLTALVTTPAYVSKMRHGARSANAQVVLTLDATIPDWFTYATNDVLTDVTFQYRGAIIASTFRYMLSLIMPKARITNISTGQDDGDATLTLDLTAFWDSATSTALKAEVINTETANYD
;
A
#
# COMPACT_ATOMS: atom_id res chain seq x y z
N MET A 1 1.82 -29.74 -3.45
CA MET A 1 1.60 -28.28 -3.36
C MET A 1 1.64 -27.78 -4.79
N PRO A 2 0.68 -26.99 -5.27
CA PRO A 2 0.84 -26.36 -6.56
C PRO A 2 2.08 -25.46 -6.48
N ASP A 3 2.95 -25.58 -7.49
CA ASP A 3 4.09 -24.67 -7.65
C ASP A 3 3.53 -23.26 -7.81
N PHE A 4 3.89 -22.36 -6.89
CA PHE A 4 3.55 -20.95 -7.01
C PHE A 4 4.42 -20.38 -8.13
N LEU A 5 3.84 -20.19 -9.30
CA LEU A 5 4.48 -19.50 -10.39
C LEU A 5 4.62 -18.02 -10.02
N LEU A 6 5.74 -17.41 -10.35
CA LEU A 6 6.02 -15.98 -10.19
C LEU A 6 4.96 -15.08 -10.86
N ASP A 7 4.19 -15.64 -11.81
CA ASP A 7 3.07 -14.96 -12.48
C ASP A 7 1.91 -14.59 -11.56
N ASN A 8 1.87 -15.13 -10.34
CA ASN A 8 0.84 -14.84 -9.34
C ASN A 8 1.28 -13.82 -8.27
N VAL A 9 2.30 -13.02 -8.56
CA VAL A 9 2.69 -11.90 -7.73
C VAL A 9 2.19 -10.61 -8.35
N GLY A 10 1.52 -9.79 -7.57
CA GLY A 10 1.00 -8.52 -8.03
C GLY A 10 1.01 -7.49 -6.94
N LEU A 11 1.25 -6.25 -7.33
CA LEU A 11 1.20 -5.09 -6.46
C LEU A 11 0.28 -4.05 -7.07
N TRP A 12 -0.66 -3.54 -6.29
CA TRP A 12 -1.56 -2.46 -6.67
C TRP A 12 -1.50 -1.38 -5.62
N LEU A 13 -1.47 -0.14 -6.06
CA LEU A 13 -1.49 1.02 -5.18
C LEU A 13 -2.67 1.93 -5.55
N SER A 14 -3.24 2.58 -4.55
CA SER A 14 -4.34 3.50 -4.78
C SER A 14 -3.91 4.65 -5.69
N LYS A 15 -4.80 5.07 -6.60
CA LYS A 15 -4.59 6.22 -7.50
C LYS A 15 -4.45 7.53 -6.73
N ARG A 16 -5.16 7.64 -5.61
CA ARG A 16 -5.19 8.82 -4.74
C ARG A 16 -4.62 8.49 -3.36
N PRO A 17 -4.05 9.46 -2.66
CA PRO A 17 -3.73 9.28 -1.25
C PRO A 17 -5.02 9.06 -0.45
N GLU A 18 -4.92 8.37 0.68
CA GLU A 18 -6.03 8.20 1.59
C GLU A 18 -6.47 9.56 2.14
N THR A 19 -7.77 9.79 2.23
CA THR A 19 -8.31 11.04 2.81
C THR A 19 -8.03 11.16 4.31
N VAL A 20 -7.96 10.03 4.98
CA VAL A 20 -7.57 9.88 6.38
C VAL A 20 -6.69 8.66 6.47
N LEU A 21 -5.63 8.71 7.25
CA LEU A 21 -4.72 7.57 7.47
C LEU A 21 -5.52 6.33 7.90
N ASN A 22 -5.21 5.19 7.29
CA ASN A 22 -5.88 3.90 7.50
C ASN A 22 -7.35 3.86 7.06
N ASN A 23 -7.76 4.75 6.18
CA ASN A 23 -9.07 4.69 5.52
C ASN A 23 -8.90 4.26 4.07
N GLY A 24 -8.62 2.97 3.91
CA GLY A 24 -8.26 2.38 2.63
C GLY A 24 -9.42 2.37 1.61
N TYR A 25 -9.04 2.38 0.34
CA TYR A 25 -9.97 2.28 -0.79
C TYR A 25 -10.49 0.85 -0.94
N THR A 26 -11.76 0.72 -1.29
CA THR A 26 -12.44 -0.58 -1.42
C THR A 26 -12.85 -0.91 -2.85
N LEU A 27 -12.82 0.05 -3.77
CA LEU A 27 -13.20 -0.17 -5.17
C LEU A 27 -11.99 -0.52 -6.02
N ASN A 28 -12.11 -1.52 -6.86
CA ASN A 28 -11.05 -1.95 -7.78
C ASN A 28 -10.62 -0.86 -8.78
N THR A 29 -11.49 0.09 -9.10
CA THR A 29 -11.21 1.23 -9.99
C THR A 29 -10.25 2.25 -9.38
N ASP A 30 -10.07 2.22 -8.05
CA ASP A 30 -9.23 3.16 -7.32
C ASP A 30 -7.74 2.77 -7.33
N TYR A 31 -7.39 1.66 -7.98
CA TYR A 31 -6.04 1.12 -7.96
C TYR A 31 -5.39 1.10 -9.33
N LEU A 32 -4.07 1.18 -9.33
CA LEU A 32 -3.21 0.90 -10.47
C LEU A 32 -2.33 -0.31 -10.13
N LYS A 33 -2.18 -1.21 -11.08
CA LYS A 33 -1.24 -2.34 -10.97
C LYS A 33 0.17 -1.82 -11.24
N ALA A 34 1.07 -2.02 -10.29
CA ALA A 34 2.49 -1.81 -10.52
C ALA A 34 3.04 -2.97 -11.34
N LEU A 35 3.87 -2.63 -12.30
CA LEU A 35 4.71 -3.59 -12.99
C LEU A 35 5.99 -3.67 -12.19
N THR A 36 6.17 -4.71 -11.42
CA THR A 36 7.37 -4.88 -10.59
C THR A 36 7.75 -6.35 -10.56
N THR A 37 9.04 -6.60 -10.45
CA THR A 37 9.55 -7.89 -9.99
C THR A 37 9.07 -8.11 -8.57
N ALA A 38 8.97 -9.37 -8.13
CA ALA A 38 8.45 -9.74 -6.82
C ALA A 38 9.02 -8.84 -5.70
N PRO A 39 8.20 -8.02 -5.04
CA PRO A 39 8.68 -7.09 -4.02
C PRO A 39 9.16 -7.85 -2.79
N ALA A 40 10.20 -7.35 -2.14
CA ALA A 40 10.53 -7.78 -0.78
C ALA A 40 9.42 -7.30 0.17
N PHE A 41 8.84 -8.21 0.93
CA PHE A 41 7.69 -7.94 1.77
C PHE A 41 7.92 -8.38 3.22
N VAL A 42 7.72 -7.46 4.14
CA VAL A 42 7.72 -7.72 5.58
C VAL A 42 6.29 -7.63 6.09
N VAL A 43 5.71 -8.77 6.47
CA VAL A 43 4.38 -8.84 7.09
C VAL A 43 4.45 -8.24 8.49
N PRO A 44 3.46 -7.45 8.93
CA PRO A 44 3.42 -6.99 10.30
C PRO A 44 3.30 -8.18 11.25
N THR A 45 4.16 -8.20 12.26
CA THR A 45 4.18 -9.22 13.30
C THR A 45 3.94 -8.58 14.66
N ILE A 46 3.39 -9.35 15.59
CA ILE A 46 3.21 -8.87 16.95
C ILE A 46 4.57 -8.97 17.67
N GLU A 47 5.00 -7.87 18.24
CA GLU A 47 6.18 -7.84 19.07
C GLU A 47 5.82 -8.10 20.54
N PHE A 48 6.65 -8.90 21.19
CA PHE A 48 6.47 -9.30 22.57
C PHE A 48 7.66 -8.89 23.44
N VAL A 49 7.39 -8.41 24.64
CA VAL A 49 8.37 -8.33 25.71
C VAL A 49 8.25 -9.61 26.55
N SER A 50 9.33 -10.34 26.65
CA SER A 50 9.39 -11.58 27.43
C SER A 50 10.16 -11.38 28.74
N ASP A 51 9.94 -12.28 29.70
CA ASP A 51 10.70 -12.36 30.93
C ASP A 51 11.90 -13.32 30.85
N ALA A 52 12.26 -13.80 29.67
CA ALA A 52 13.40 -14.63 29.45
C ALA A 52 14.69 -13.97 29.97
N GLY A 53 15.48 -14.70 30.73
CA GLY A 53 16.75 -14.21 31.29
C GLY A 53 16.61 -13.16 32.40
N LYS A 54 15.42 -12.84 32.87
CA LYS A 54 15.21 -11.92 33.99
C LYS A 54 15.46 -12.65 35.31
N PRO A 55 16.22 -12.05 36.28
CA PRO A 55 16.38 -12.62 37.60
C PRO A 55 15.04 -12.90 38.27
N GLY A 56 14.86 -14.11 38.79
CA GLY A 56 13.62 -14.52 39.46
C GLY A 56 12.62 -15.28 38.60
N ASN A 57 12.84 -15.41 37.30
CA ASN A 57 12.02 -16.25 36.42
C ASN A 57 12.19 -17.75 36.76
N GLY A 58 13.39 -18.17 37.15
CA GLY A 58 13.70 -19.58 37.51
C GLY A 58 13.72 -20.56 36.34
N HIS A 59 13.55 -20.08 35.09
CA HIS A 59 13.53 -20.87 33.88
C HIS A 59 14.39 -20.24 32.78
N GLU A 60 14.95 -21.07 31.90
CA GLU A 60 15.68 -20.59 30.69
C GLU A 60 14.75 -20.03 29.65
N PHE A 61 13.54 -20.55 29.56
CA PHE A 61 12.53 -20.09 28.62
C PHE A 61 11.59 -19.04 29.24
N PRO A 62 11.01 -18.15 28.45
CA PRO A 62 10.07 -17.17 28.98
C PRO A 62 8.84 -17.85 29.55
N THR A 63 8.43 -17.45 30.75
CA THR A 63 7.15 -17.85 31.35
C THR A 63 6.05 -16.85 31.11
N ARG A 64 6.38 -15.62 30.68
CA ARG A 64 5.46 -14.57 30.33
C ARG A 64 5.90 -13.85 29.07
N GLN A 65 4.93 -13.56 28.22
CA GLN A 65 5.11 -12.72 27.05
C GLN A 65 4.00 -11.67 27.03
N CYS A 66 4.39 -10.40 27.03
CA CYS A 66 3.44 -9.29 26.91
C CYS A 66 3.54 -8.71 25.50
N PRO A 67 2.47 -8.73 24.70
CA PRO A 67 2.49 -8.09 23.40
C PRO A 67 2.65 -6.58 23.59
N THR A 68 3.54 -5.97 22.79
CA THR A 68 3.83 -4.54 22.88
C THR A 68 3.20 -3.76 21.76
N TYR A 69 3.25 -4.27 20.54
CA TYR A 69 2.61 -3.66 19.39
C TYR A 69 2.58 -4.62 18.18
N VAL A 70 1.78 -4.26 17.18
CA VAL A 70 1.87 -4.87 15.84
C VAL A 70 2.99 -4.17 15.09
N GLY A 71 3.88 -4.95 14.48
CA GLY A 71 5.00 -4.42 13.69
C GLY A 71 4.51 -3.68 12.45
N HIS A 72 5.38 -2.87 11.89
CA HIS A 72 5.09 -2.10 10.68
C HIS A 72 5.39 -2.92 9.42
N PRO A 73 4.42 -3.03 8.47
CA PRO A 73 4.72 -3.61 7.18
C PRO A 73 5.70 -2.71 6.42
N ALA A 74 6.64 -3.31 5.75
CA ALA A 74 7.59 -2.60 4.90
C ALA A 74 7.68 -3.28 3.53
N PHE A 75 7.81 -2.47 2.50
CA PHE A 75 7.98 -2.89 1.12
C PHE A 75 9.09 -2.12 0.46
N SER A 76 9.96 -2.81 -0.25
CA SER A 76 10.94 -2.19 -1.12
C SER A 76 10.86 -2.83 -2.48
N PHE A 77 10.84 -2.04 -3.51
CA PHE A 77 10.88 -2.52 -4.89
C PHE A 77 11.59 -1.53 -5.81
N THR A 78 12.13 -2.06 -6.89
CA THR A 78 12.80 -1.31 -7.95
C THR A 78 12.22 -1.74 -9.28
N ASP A 79 11.95 -0.79 -10.18
CA ASP A 79 11.41 -1.07 -11.50
C ASP A 79 11.83 0.00 -12.51
N GLU A 80 11.59 -0.27 -13.78
CA GLU A 80 11.77 0.70 -14.87
C GLU A 80 10.70 1.78 -14.80
N ILE A 81 11.06 2.99 -15.24
CA ILE A 81 10.15 4.13 -15.09
C ILE A 81 9.09 4.16 -16.19
N ALA A 82 7.86 3.84 -15.83
CA ALA A 82 6.66 4.34 -16.47
C ALA A 82 6.22 5.64 -15.75
N VAL A 83 5.58 6.57 -16.44
CA VAL A 83 5.45 7.94 -15.89
C VAL A 83 4.35 8.09 -14.86
N SER A 84 3.28 7.29 -14.97
CA SER A 84 2.06 7.50 -14.18
C SER A 84 2.23 7.10 -12.73
N TYR A 85 2.60 5.86 -12.53
CA TYR A 85 2.69 5.25 -11.21
C TYR A 85 3.89 5.75 -10.38
N PRO A 86 5.13 5.75 -10.92
CA PRO A 86 6.27 6.30 -10.21
C PRO A 86 6.11 7.79 -9.91
N GLY A 87 5.46 8.53 -10.80
CA GLY A 87 5.14 9.94 -10.59
C GLY A 87 4.25 10.16 -9.37
N ARG A 88 3.21 9.35 -9.18
CA ARG A 88 2.33 9.42 -7.99
C ARG A 88 3.10 9.14 -6.70
N LEU A 89 3.95 8.12 -6.70
CA LEU A 89 4.79 7.79 -5.54
C LEU A 89 5.79 8.90 -5.23
N LEU A 90 6.39 9.49 -6.26
CA LEU A 90 7.28 10.63 -6.10
C LEU A 90 6.59 11.83 -5.45
N LEU A 91 5.39 12.20 -5.92
CA LEU A 91 4.65 13.33 -5.34
C LEU A 91 4.24 13.03 -3.88
N ARG A 92 3.86 11.79 -3.56
CA ARG A 92 3.59 11.35 -2.17
C ARG A 92 4.85 11.37 -1.30
N ALA A 93 6.01 11.01 -1.86
CA ALA A 93 7.28 11.11 -1.13
C ALA A 93 7.58 12.56 -0.72
N LEU A 94 7.25 13.53 -1.56
CA LEU A 94 7.42 14.95 -1.22
C LEU A 94 6.37 15.45 -0.21
N GLY A 95 5.14 14.97 -0.30
CA GLY A 95 4.09 15.23 0.69
C GLY A 95 3.49 16.63 0.69
N GLY A 96 3.88 17.49 -0.23
CA GLY A 96 3.25 18.80 -0.43
C GLY A 96 1.96 18.71 -1.24
N ALA A 97 1.22 19.81 -1.30
CA ALA A 97 0.03 19.89 -2.15
C ALA A 97 0.41 19.76 -3.63
N VAL A 98 -0.35 18.96 -4.36
CA VAL A 98 -0.16 18.76 -5.79
C VAL A 98 -0.96 19.79 -6.57
N THR A 99 -0.33 20.43 -7.54
CA THR A 99 -1.02 21.33 -8.49
C THR A 99 -0.99 20.72 -9.88
N THR A 100 -2.15 20.68 -10.55
CA THR A 100 -2.29 20.14 -11.89
C THR A 100 -2.63 21.25 -12.88
N ALA A 101 -1.89 21.36 -13.98
CA ALA A 101 -2.13 22.35 -15.02
C ALA A 101 -1.99 21.74 -16.42
N GLN A 102 -3.01 21.97 -17.26
CA GLN A 102 -2.95 21.61 -18.68
C GLN A 102 -1.90 22.44 -19.41
N GLN A 103 -1.13 21.79 -20.26
CA GLN A 103 -0.03 22.43 -21.00
C GLN A 103 -0.49 22.85 -22.39
N GLY A 104 -0.53 24.18 -22.62
CA GLY A 104 -0.83 24.76 -23.92
C GLY A 104 -2.17 24.32 -24.57
N GLY A 105 -3.17 23.93 -23.77
CA GLY A 105 -4.44 23.42 -24.28
C GLY A 105 -4.33 22.04 -24.97
N THR A 106 -3.24 21.32 -24.78
CA THR A 106 -2.99 20.00 -25.35
C THR A 106 -3.46 18.87 -24.44
N ALA A 107 -3.24 17.62 -24.85
CA ALA A 107 -3.49 16.44 -24.01
C ALA A 107 -2.45 16.25 -22.89
N ALA A 108 -1.46 17.13 -22.76
CA ALA A 108 -0.44 17.06 -21.74
C ALA A 108 -0.84 17.82 -20.47
N TYR A 109 -0.67 17.19 -19.31
CA TYR A 109 -0.90 17.78 -18.00
C TYR A 109 0.38 17.72 -17.16
N LYS A 110 0.67 18.83 -16.49
CA LYS A 110 1.78 18.93 -15.55
C LYS A 110 1.26 18.89 -14.12
N HIS A 111 1.76 17.95 -13.35
CA HIS A 111 1.52 17.81 -11.92
C HIS A 111 2.78 18.26 -11.20
N SER A 112 2.68 19.21 -10.29
CA SER A 112 3.81 19.78 -9.56
C SER A 112 3.57 19.68 -8.07
N CYS A 113 4.62 19.33 -7.33
CA CYS A 113 4.62 19.24 -5.88
C CYS A 113 5.95 19.76 -5.33
N VAL A 114 5.91 20.40 -4.18
CA VAL A 114 7.11 20.79 -3.41
C VAL A 114 7.26 19.89 -2.20
N MET A 115 8.48 19.70 -1.73
CA MET A 115 8.74 18.96 -0.51
C MET A 115 8.05 19.68 0.67
N LEU A 116 7.19 18.97 1.38
CA LEU A 116 6.54 19.46 2.57
C LEU A 116 7.58 19.79 3.64
N ASP A 117 7.62 21.03 4.07
CA ASP A 117 8.41 21.48 5.21
C ASP A 117 7.48 22.10 6.25
N SER A 118 6.98 21.28 7.14
CA SER A 118 6.11 21.73 8.22
C SER A 118 6.59 21.14 9.53
N LEU A 119 6.95 22.01 10.46
CA LEU A 119 7.26 21.62 11.83
C LEU A 119 5.98 21.26 12.62
N VAL A 120 4.82 21.72 12.15
CA VAL A 120 3.52 21.52 12.83
C VAL A 120 2.79 20.31 12.31
N ASN A 121 2.67 20.16 10.99
CA ASN A 121 2.05 19.00 10.37
C ASN A 121 3.09 18.23 9.56
N ARG A 122 3.56 17.11 10.09
CA ARG A 122 4.55 16.24 9.47
C ARG A 122 3.94 14.98 8.87
N GLN A 123 2.61 14.92 8.78
CA GLN A 123 1.91 13.78 8.23
C GLN A 123 2.21 13.66 6.73
N LEU A 124 2.70 12.49 6.33
CA LEU A 124 2.87 12.16 4.90
C LEU A 124 1.57 11.66 4.31
N PRO A 125 1.32 11.89 3.01
CA PRO A 125 0.22 11.26 2.30
C PRO A 125 0.35 9.73 2.35
N SER A 126 -0.68 9.06 2.83
CA SER A 126 -0.73 7.60 2.87
C SER A 126 -1.40 7.03 1.62
N THR A 127 -1.13 5.78 1.37
CA THR A 127 -1.68 5.03 0.24
C THR A 127 -2.17 3.68 0.70
N THR A 128 -3.28 3.22 0.15
CA THR A 128 -3.72 1.84 0.30
C THR A 128 -2.98 0.98 -0.71
N MET A 129 -2.45 -0.14 -0.26
CA MET A 129 -1.73 -1.09 -1.08
C MET A 129 -2.40 -2.46 -1.03
N ILE A 130 -2.44 -3.15 -2.17
CA ILE A 130 -2.80 -4.57 -2.25
C ILE A 130 -1.61 -5.32 -2.78
N ALA A 131 -1.19 -6.33 -2.05
CA ALA A 131 -0.17 -7.26 -2.48
C ALA A 131 -0.79 -8.64 -2.68
N GLN A 132 -0.49 -9.27 -3.80
CA GLN A 132 -0.81 -10.67 -4.07
C GLN A 132 0.47 -11.49 -4.06
N LEU A 133 0.48 -12.52 -3.25
CA LEU A 133 1.57 -13.49 -3.16
C LEU A 133 0.99 -14.89 -3.39
N GLY A 134 1.15 -15.40 -4.60
CA GLY A 134 0.52 -16.66 -4.98
C GLY A 134 -1.00 -16.60 -4.92
N GLY A 135 -1.63 -17.47 -4.14
CA GLY A 135 -3.09 -17.51 -3.97
C GLY A 135 -3.66 -16.59 -2.89
N ALA A 136 -2.82 -15.85 -2.18
CA ALA A 136 -3.22 -14.97 -1.09
C ALA A 136 -3.06 -13.50 -1.49
N SER A 137 -4.05 -12.68 -1.14
CA SER A 137 -3.99 -11.22 -1.30
C SER A 137 -4.16 -10.55 0.05
N PHE A 138 -3.44 -9.45 0.23
CA PHE A 138 -3.41 -8.66 1.45
C PHE A 138 -3.67 -7.20 1.11
N ARG A 139 -4.46 -6.51 1.92
CA ARG A 139 -4.59 -5.06 1.86
C ARG A 139 -3.87 -4.44 3.04
N LEU A 140 -3.12 -3.42 2.76
CA LEU A 140 -2.38 -2.63 3.71
C LEU A 140 -2.82 -1.18 3.56
N ASP A 141 -3.43 -0.67 4.61
CA ASP A 141 -3.85 0.71 4.68
C ASP A 141 -2.76 1.53 5.39
N GLY A 142 -2.72 2.83 5.17
CA GLY A 142 -1.76 3.70 5.83
C GLY A 142 -0.31 3.52 5.41
N MET A 143 -0.05 3.09 4.17
CA MET A 143 1.31 2.99 3.64
C MET A 143 1.83 4.36 3.22
N VAL A 144 3.00 4.75 3.68
CA VAL A 144 3.66 6.00 3.29
C VAL A 144 4.99 5.72 2.58
N VAL A 145 5.40 6.63 1.71
CA VAL A 145 6.70 6.55 1.03
C VAL A 145 7.78 7.06 1.98
N ASP A 146 8.67 6.17 2.43
CA ASP A 146 9.81 6.53 3.28
C ASP A 146 11.04 6.93 2.46
N GLY A 147 11.28 6.23 1.36
CA GLY A 147 12.36 6.52 0.43
C GLY A 147 11.89 6.47 -1.03
N TYR A 148 12.41 7.37 -1.83
CA TYR A 148 12.22 7.37 -3.28
C TYR A 148 13.50 7.78 -3.98
N ARG A 149 13.94 7.01 -4.96
CA ARG A 149 15.16 7.29 -5.73
C ARG A 149 14.92 7.03 -7.22
N LEU A 150 15.35 7.95 -8.04
CA LEU A 150 15.49 7.78 -9.47
C LEU A 150 16.96 7.52 -9.78
N SER A 151 17.24 6.60 -10.67
CA SER A 151 18.59 6.28 -11.11
C SER A 151 18.63 5.93 -12.59
N GLN A 152 19.74 6.21 -13.20
CA GLN A 152 20.02 5.86 -14.58
C GLN A 152 21.50 5.52 -14.73
N ASN A 153 21.78 4.49 -15.48
CA ASN A 153 23.14 4.09 -15.85
C ASN A 153 23.29 4.26 -17.35
N ARG A 154 24.20 5.13 -17.76
CA ARG A 154 24.45 5.47 -19.19
C ARG A 154 23.13 5.81 -19.91
N ALA A 155 22.92 5.24 -21.10
CA ALA A 155 21.72 5.40 -21.91
C ALA A 155 20.62 4.35 -21.62
N ASP A 156 20.77 3.59 -20.54
CA ASP A 156 19.77 2.59 -20.14
C ASP A 156 18.45 3.25 -19.74
N VAL A 157 17.39 2.46 -19.73
CA VAL A 157 16.09 2.89 -19.23
C VAL A 157 16.23 3.36 -17.78
N PRO A 158 15.78 4.57 -17.44
CA PRO A 158 15.82 5.02 -16.06
C PRO A 158 15.00 4.10 -15.14
N GLN A 159 15.49 3.90 -13.93
CA GLN A 159 14.85 3.08 -12.90
C GLN A 159 14.46 3.91 -11.71
N TYR A 160 13.42 3.47 -11.00
CA TYR A 160 13.08 4.02 -9.70
C TYR A 160 13.11 2.94 -8.64
N SER A 161 13.46 3.32 -7.43
CA SER A 161 13.31 2.48 -6.24
C SER A 161 12.47 3.21 -5.21
N VAL A 162 11.63 2.44 -4.51
CA VAL A 162 10.72 2.97 -3.49
C VAL A 162 10.78 2.09 -2.26
N ASP A 163 10.86 2.75 -1.12
CA ASP A 163 10.67 2.14 0.19
C ASP A 163 9.34 2.65 0.77
N LEU A 164 8.45 1.73 1.06
CA LEU A 164 7.14 1.98 1.66
C LEU A 164 7.13 1.42 3.08
N VAL A 165 6.54 2.17 3.99
CA VAL A 165 6.36 1.76 5.38
C VAL A 165 4.92 1.99 5.79
N GLY A 166 4.30 1.01 6.44
CA GLY A 166 2.90 1.06 6.83
C GLY A 166 2.67 1.39 8.30
N SER A 167 1.48 1.85 8.59
CA SER A 167 1.02 2.14 9.96
C SER A 167 0.87 0.90 10.84
N GLY A 168 0.82 -0.30 10.25
CA GLY A 168 0.49 -1.57 10.90
C GLY A 168 -0.93 -2.04 10.63
N ASP A 169 -1.76 -1.24 9.95
CA ASP A 169 -3.09 -1.69 9.56
C ASP A 169 -3.00 -2.70 8.41
N PHE A 170 -3.46 -3.91 8.70
CA PHE A 170 -3.29 -5.06 7.84
C PHE A 170 -4.58 -5.86 7.80
N VAL A 171 -5.12 -6.02 6.62
CA VAL A 171 -6.34 -6.79 6.37
C VAL A 171 -6.00 -8.02 5.53
N SER A 172 -6.10 -9.20 6.16
CA SER A 172 -5.79 -10.48 5.52
C SER A 172 -6.85 -11.55 5.85
N PRO A 173 -7.17 -12.43 4.91
CA PRO A 173 -6.98 -12.27 3.47
C PRO A 173 -7.91 -11.19 2.94
N GLN A 174 -7.42 -10.34 2.05
CA GLN A 174 -8.24 -9.27 1.53
C GLN A 174 -8.36 -9.36 0.03
N ALA A 175 -9.58 -9.34 -0.37
CA ALA A 175 -9.98 -9.08 -1.72
C ALA A 175 -10.66 -7.71 -1.82
N ILE A 176 -10.53 -7.06 -2.94
CA ILE A 176 -11.41 -5.97 -3.32
C ILE A 176 -12.65 -6.60 -3.92
N GLY A 177 -13.81 -6.27 -3.39
CA GLY A 177 -15.06 -6.83 -3.86
C GLY A 177 -16.15 -6.75 -2.81
N THR A 178 -17.12 -7.61 -2.94
CA THR A 178 -18.29 -7.68 -2.07
C THR A 178 -18.33 -9.01 -1.34
N ALA A 179 -18.49 -8.99 -0.03
CA ALA A 179 -18.73 -10.20 0.74
C ALA A 179 -20.10 -10.79 0.38
N GLN A 180 -20.13 -12.09 0.15
CA GLN A 180 -21.38 -12.79 -0.13
C GLN A 180 -22.29 -12.77 1.11
N VAL A 181 -23.57 -12.52 0.90
CA VAL A 181 -24.60 -12.56 1.94
C VAL A 181 -25.67 -13.55 1.57
N GLU A 182 -25.89 -14.52 2.44
CA GLU A 182 -26.94 -15.51 2.32
C GLU A 182 -27.99 -15.30 3.40
N THR A 183 -29.27 -15.34 3.02
CA THR A 183 -30.37 -15.07 3.94
C THR A 183 -31.40 -16.19 3.87
N ALA A 184 -31.62 -16.85 5.00
CA ALA A 184 -32.75 -17.76 5.20
C ALA A 184 -33.85 -17.06 6.01
N THR A 185 -35.10 -17.37 5.69
CA THR A 185 -36.25 -16.85 6.42
C THR A 185 -36.94 -17.99 7.17
N ALA A 186 -36.99 -17.87 8.47
CA ALA A 186 -37.70 -18.79 9.35
C ALA A 186 -39.21 -18.66 9.21
N ALA A 187 -39.93 -19.75 9.12
CA ALA A 187 -41.39 -19.77 9.05
C ALA A 187 -41.98 -20.92 9.86
N GLY A 188 -43.20 -20.74 10.33
CA GLY A 188 -43.93 -21.69 11.20
C GLY A 188 -43.71 -21.42 12.68
N THR A 189 -44.60 -22.00 13.49
CA THR A 189 -44.56 -21.99 14.95
C THR A 189 -44.35 -23.41 15.47
N ILE A 190 -43.44 -23.56 16.42
CA ILE A 190 -43.09 -24.89 16.94
C ILE A 190 -44.31 -25.51 17.63
N GLY A 191 -44.75 -26.65 17.13
CA GLY A 191 -45.83 -27.42 17.74
C GLY A 191 -45.31 -28.34 18.84
N THR A 192 -44.34 -29.20 18.51
CA THR A 192 -43.71 -30.12 19.47
C THR A 192 -42.28 -29.67 19.74
N PRO A 193 -41.84 -29.52 21.02
CA PRO A 193 -40.45 -29.18 21.32
C PRO A 193 -39.49 -30.28 20.89
N GLY A 194 -38.28 -29.92 20.58
CA GLY A 194 -37.23 -30.81 20.11
C GLY A 194 -36.04 -30.02 19.57
N ASN A 195 -35.31 -30.60 18.64
CA ASN A 195 -34.20 -29.97 17.97
C ASN A 195 -34.53 -29.68 16.52
N ALA A 196 -34.48 -28.46 16.10
CA ALA A 196 -34.46 -28.08 14.69
C ALA A 196 -33.10 -28.42 14.06
N THR A 197 -33.13 -28.78 12.79
CA THR A 197 -31.92 -29.07 12.01
C THR A 197 -31.62 -27.89 11.10
N VAL A 198 -30.43 -27.35 11.24
CA VAL A 198 -29.92 -26.28 10.37
C VAL A 198 -28.66 -26.80 9.65
N ILE A 199 -28.65 -26.70 8.34
CA ILE A 199 -27.50 -27.15 7.53
C ILE A 199 -26.93 -25.94 6.83
N VAL A 200 -25.63 -25.67 7.07
CA VAL A 200 -24.87 -24.61 6.39
C VAL A 200 -23.94 -25.27 5.38
N THR A 201 -24.07 -24.89 4.13
CA THR A 201 -23.21 -25.35 3.02
C THR A 201 -22.39 -24.15 2.53
N ALA A 202 -21.10 -24.33 2.37
CA ALA A 202 -20.21 -23.32 1.75
C ALA A 202 -18.95 -23.99 1.20
N ALA A 203 -18.46 -23.53 0.08
CA ALA A 203 -17.21 -24.01 -0.51
C ALA A 203 -16.02 -23.68 0.41
N GLY A 204 -15.16 -24.65 0.61
CA GLY A 204 -13.95 -24.49 1.44
C GLY A 204 -14.18 -24.49 2.95
N MET A 205 -15.41 -24.48 3.43
CA MET A 205 -15.69 -24.58 4.88
C MET A 205 -15.45 -26.02 5.37
N PRO A 206 -14.59 -26.23 6.39
CA PRO A 206 -14.37 -27.57 6.93
C PRO A 206 -15.65 -28.21 7.46
N GLY A 207 -15.92 -29.45 7.04
CA GLY A 207 -17.14 -30.18 7.41
C GLY A 207 -18.40 -29.71 6.72
N SER A 208 -18.31 -28.98 5.60
CA SER A 208 -19.44 -28.58 4.76
C SER A 208 -19.96 -29.80 3.95
N PRO A 209 -21.29 -30.03 3.88
CA PRO A 209 -22.37 -29.32 4.60
C PRO A 209 -22.36 -29.63 6.10
N ARG A 210 -22.44 -28.54 6.91
CA ARG A 210 -22.37 -28.62 8.35
C ARG A 210 -23.75 -28.59 8.98
N THR A 211 -24.07 -29.62 9.73
CA THR A 211 -25.34 -29.74 10.43
C THR A 211 -25.21 -29.18 11.86
N VAL A 212 -26.07 -28.25 12.21
CA VAL A 212 -26.15 -27.63 13.53
C VAL A 212 -27.55 -27.96 14.11
N SER A 213 -27.54 -28.51 15.31
CA SER A 213 -28.77 -28.86 16.05
C SER A 213 -29.16 -27.72 16.97
N VAL A 214 -30.42 -27.27 16.89
CA VAL A 214 -30.89 -26.08 17.63
C VAL A 214 -32.11 -26.48 18.48
N ALA A 215 -31.96 -26.43 19.79
CA ALA A 215 -33.04 -26.71 20.73
C ALA A 215 -34.16 -25.64 20.67
N VAL A 216 -35.38 -26.07 20.40
CA VAL A 216 -36.57 -25.23 20.29
C VAL A 216 -37.67 -25.70 21.24
N ALA A 217 -38.43 -24.74 21.77
CA ALA A 217 -39.55 -25.02 22.73
C ALA A 217 -40.88 -24.99 21.98
N GLY A 218 -41.89 -25.67 22.54
CA GLY A 218 -43.25 -25.60 22.02
C GLY A 218 -43.76 -24.14 22.09
N ALA A 219 -44.50 -23.73 21.09
CA ALA A 219 -45.00 -22.37 20.86
C ALA A 219 -43.92 -21.30 20.55
N ASP A 220 -42.63 -21.67 20.33
CA ASP A 220 -41.70 -20.74 19.77
C ASP A 220 -42.17 -20.22 18.41
N THR A 221 -42.34 -18.91 18.31
CA THR A 221 -42.67 -18.28 17.02
C THR A 221 -41.49 -18.34 16.04
N ALA A 222 -41.72 -18.11 14.77
CA ALA A 222 -40.67 -18.07 13.76
C ALA A 222 -39.53 -17.10 14.15
N ALA A 223 -39.84 -15.94 14.69
CA ALA A 223 -38.86 -14.97 15.17
C ALA A 223 -38.05 -15.48 16.38
N THR A 224 -38.73 -16.18 17.32
CA THR A 224 -38.08 -16.70 18.53
C THR A 224 -37.07 -17.82 18.16
N TRP A 225 -37.50 -18.83 17.38
CA TRP A 225 -36.57 -19.88 17.04
C TRP A 225 -35.51 -19.48 16.04
N ALA A 226 -35.76 -18.47 15.16
CA ALA A 226 -34.71 -17.87 14.34
C ALA A 226 -33.60 -17.22 15.18
N GLY A 227 -33.98 -16.57 16.29
CA GLY A 227 -33.03 -16.04 17.27
C GLY A 227 -32.14 -17.14 17.87
N LYS A 228 -32.74 -18.28 18.24
CA LYS A 228 -32.01 -19.44 18.76
C LYS A 228 -31.05 -20.01 17.72
N VAL A 229 -31.47 -20.07 16.44
CA VAL A 229 -30.61 -20.51 15.31
C VAL A 229 -29.40 -19.59 15.19
N ARG A 230 -29.60 -18.27 15.15
CA ARG A 230 -28.49 -17.29 15.08
C ARG A 230 -27.50 -17.48 16.24
N THR A 231 -27.99 -17.64 17.44
CA THR A 231 -27.17 -17.90 18.63
C THR A 231 -26.36 -19.18 18.49
N GLN A 232 -26.99 -20.28 18.04
CA GLN A 232 -26.31 -21.55 17.92
C GLN A 232 -25.30 -21.58 16.78
N LEU A 233 -25.59 -20.93 15.65
CA LEU A 233 -24.65 -20.77 14.55
C LEU A 233 -23.42 -19.94 14.96
N ALA A 234 -23.61 -18.91 15.80
CA ALA A 234 -22.51 -18.11 16.34
C ALA A 234 -21.61 -18.88 17.33
N LEU A 235 -22.14 -19.94 17.94
CA LEU A 235 -21.38 -20.84 18.82
C LEU A 235 -20.65 -21.95 18.08
N ASP A 236 -21.03 -22.23 16.83
CA ASP A 236 -20.32 -23.22 16.01
C ASP A 236 -19.01 -22.64 15.49
N PRO A 237 -17.83 -23.20 15.88
CA PRO A 237 -16.54 -22.60 15.60
C PRO A 237 -16.23 -22.47 14.10
N PHE A 238 -16.73 -23.41 13.28
CA PHE A 238 -16.47 -23.37 11.84
C PHE A 238 -17.37 -22.36 11.14
N VAL A 239 -18.66 -22.31 11.48
CA VAL A 239 -19.59 -21.33 10.92
C VAL A 239 -19.19 -19.92 11.35
N ALA A 240 -18.88 -19.70 12.64
CA ALA A 240 -18.45 -18.41 13.16
C ALA A 240 -17.10 -17.93 12.61
N TYR A 241 -16.22 -18.85 12.23
CA TYR A 241 -14.96 -18.51 11.57
C TYR A 241 -15.18 -18.00 10.14
N PHE A 242 -16.08 -18.67 9.39
CA PHE A 242 -16.34 -18.32 7.99
C PHE A 242 -17.32 -17.14 7.83
N PHE A 243 -18.25 -16.96 8.75
CA PHE A 243 -19.36 -16.03 8.62
C PHE A 243 -19.52 -15.12 9.83
N ALA A 244 -19.94 -13.90 9.56
CA ALA A 244 -20.60 -13.05 10.56
C ALA A 244 -22.10 -13.38 10.54
N ILE A 245 -22.63 -13.79 11.69
CA ILE A 245 -24.02 -14.17 11.85
C ILE A 245 -24.82 -12.95 12.31
N SER A 246 -25.91 -12.64 11.60
CA SER A 246 -26.79 -11.51 11.92
C SER A 246 -28.24 -11.82 11.53
N GLY A 247 -29.09 -10.83 11.48
CA GLY A 247 -30.49 -10.91 11.11
C GLY A 247 -31.41 -10.45 12.25
N ALA A 248 -32.61 -10.06 11.90
CA ALA A 248 -33.64 -9.62 12.84
C ALA A 248 -34.95 -10.39 12.59
N SER A 249 -35.80 -10.50 13.61
CA SER A 249 -37.06 -11.22 13.52
C SER A 249 -36.86 -12.64 12.96
N THR A 250 -37.46 -12.97 11.82
CA THR A 250 -37.40 -14.28 11.17
C THR A 250 -36.17 -14.49 10.30
N SER A 251 -35.37 -13.45 10.06
CA SER A 251 -34.21 -13.54 9.17
C SER A 251 -33.00 -14.15 9.86
N ILE A 252 -32.32 -15.07 9.18
CA ILE A 252 -31.03 -15.65 9.55
C ILE A 252 -30.08 -15.28 8.43
N VAL A 253 -29.09 -14.42 8.73
CA VAL A 253 -28.19 -13.86 7.73
C VAL A 253 -26.76 -14.32 8.02
N LEU A 254 -26.11 -14.89 7.02
CA LEU A 254 -24.69 -15.21 7.01
C LEU A 254 -23.99 -14.27 6.04
N THR A 255 -23.07 -13.46 6.55
CA THR A 255 -22.18 -12.63 5.73
C THR A 255 -20.80 -13.26 5.74
N ALA A 256 -20.27 -13.59 4.57
CA ALA A 256 -18.93 -14.14 4.46
C ALA A 256 -17.92 -13.16 5.07
N ARG A 257 -17.01 -13.66 5.93
CA ARG A 257 -15.95 -12.84 6.50
C ARG A 257 -14.83 -12.54 5.51
N TYR A 258 -14.74 -13.39 4.47
CA TYR A 258 -13.75 -13.23 3.41
C TYR A 258 -14.44 -12.87 2.11
N ILE A 259 -13.89 -11.89 1.43
CA ILE A 259 -14.35 -11.50 0.10
C ILE A 259 -13.80 -12.50 -0.90
N ALA A 260 -14.68 -13.14 -1.66
CA ALA A 260 -14.34 -14.14 -2.66
C ALA A 260 -15.32 -14.06 -3.83
N ALA A 261 -15.01 -14.77 -4.91
CA ALA A 261 -15.99 -15.00 -5.98
C ALA A 261 -17.26 -15.63 -5.40
N ASN A 262 -18.39 -15.36 -6.03
CA ASN A 262 -19.67 -15.87 -5.58
C ASN A 262 -19.66 -17.41 -5.48
N ASP A 263 -19.90 -17.94 -4.31
CA ASP A 263 -20.11 -19.37 -4.06
C ASP A 263 -21.57 -19.70 -4.32
N THR A 264 -21.83 -20.33 -5.47
CA THR A 264 -23.19 -20.76 -5.85
C THR A 264 -23.70 -21.93 -5.03
N THR A 265 -22.85 -22.55 -4.23
CA THR A 265 -23.24 -23.68 -3.34
C THR A 265 -23.58 -23.21 -1.93
N MET A 266 -23.28 -21.95 -1.59
CA MET A 266 -23.58 -21.39 -0.28
C MET A 266 -25.08 -21.43 -0.02
N ASN A 267 -25.47 -22.04 1.11
CA ASN A 267 -26.87 -22.24 1.44
C ASN A 267 -27.08 -22.43 2.94
N ILE A 268 -28.24 -22.01 3.40
CA ILE A 268 -28.75 -22.28 4.74
C ILE A 268 -30.06 -23.06 4.58
N SER A 269 -30.08 -24.31 4.99
CA SER A 269 -31.28 -25.14 4.99
C SER A 269 -31.86 -25.27 6.40
N LEU A 270 -33.17 -25.17 6.51
CA LEU A 270 -33.90 -25.23 7.78
C LEU A 270 -34.92 -26.40 7.72
N ASP A 271 -34.90 -27.26 8.74
CA ASP A 271 -35.81 -28.41 8.84
C ASP A 271 -36.20 -28.69 10.29
N ASN A 272 -37.24 -29.48 10.46
CA ASN A 272 -37.82 -29.85 11.75
C ASN A 272 -36.86 -30.67 12.64
N GLY A 273 -36.07 -31.59 12.06
CA GLY A 273 -35.26 -32.50 12.87
C GLY A 273 -36.14 -33.38 13.78
N THR A 274 -36.03 -33.19 15.12
CA THR A 274 -36.88 -33.90 16.10
C THR A 274 -38.06 -33.09 16.61
N CYS A 275 -38.13 -31.78 16.26
CA CYS A 275 -39.29 -30.91 16.58
C CYS A 275 -40.35 -30.99 15.46
N THR A 276 -41.49 -30.32 15.63
CA THR A 276 -42.50 -30.10 14.60
C THR A 276 -42.95 -28.67 14.52
N GLY A 277 -43.46 -28.25 13.37
CA GLY A 277 -44.06 -26.93 13.19
C GLY A 277 -43.17 -25.93 12.46
N ILE A 278 -41.92 -26.27 12.13
CA ILE A 278 -41.12 -25.50 11.19
C ILE A 278 -41.65 -25.72 9.77
N THR A 279 -41.83 -24.68 9.02
CA THR A 279 -42.00 -24.81 7.56
C THR A 279 -40.61 -25.02 6.97
N PRO A 280 -40.29 -26.21 6.43
CA PRO A 280 -38.96 -26.49 5.89
C PRO A 280 -38.59 -25.54 4.76
N ALA A 281 -37.37 -25.05 4.83
CA ALA A 281 -36.76 -24.19 3.81
C ALA A 281 -35.43 -24.83 3.38
N PRO A 282 -35.43 -25.63 2.29
CA PRO A 282 -34.22 -26.33 1.84
C PRO A 282 -33.17 -25.39 1.23
N THR A 283 -33.60 -24.21 0.81
CA THR A 283 -32.73 -23.20 0.18
C THR A 283 -32.89 -21.84 0.82
N SER A 284 -31.85 -21.13 0.90
CA SER A 284 -31.78 -19.70 1.25
C SER A 284 -31.66 -18.81 0.01
N ALA A 285 -31.65 -17.50 0.21
CA ALA A 285 -31.47 -16.52 -0.86
C ALA A 285 -30.09 -15.91 -0.80
N ASN A 286 -29.38 -15.96 -1.90
CA ASN A 286 -28.18 -15.17 -2.10
C ASN A 286 -28.62 -13.69 -2.27
N THR A 287 -28.63 -12.94 -1.16
CA THR A 287 -29.12 -11.56 -1.14
C THR A 287 -28.03 -10.56 -1.57
N THR A 288 -26.78 -10.96 -1.52
CA THR A 288 -25.65 -10.21 -2.08
C THR A 288 -24.66 -11.21 -2.65
N ALA A 289 -24.48 -11.19 -3.97
CA ALA A 289 -23.51 -12.04 -4.62
C ALA A 289 -22.08 -11.65 -4.23
N GLY A 290 -21.27 -12.63 -3.86
CA GLY A 290 -19.86 -12.43 -3.64
C GLY A 290 -19.17 -12.00 -4.93
N SER A 291 -18.28 -11.03 -4.84
CA SER A 291 -17.45 -10.65 -5.98
C SER A 291 -16.00 -10.45 -5.50
N PHE A 292 -15.08 -10.96 -6.29
CA PHE A 292 -13.67 -10.76 -6.11
C PHE A 292 -13.07 -10.46 -7.47
N THR A 293 -12.44 -9.31 -7.58
CA THR A 293 -11.72 -8.96 -8.80
C THR A 293 -10.51 -8.13 -8.41
N LEU A 294 -9.33 -8.63 -8.71
CA LEU A 294 -8.13 -7.80 -8.65
C LEU A 294 -8.24 -6.70 -9.72
N PRO A 295 -7.77 -5.50 -9.44
CA PRO A 295 -7.79 -4.43 -10.41
C PRO A 295 -7.02 -4.82 -11.67
N ALA A 296 -7.65 -4.76 -12.83
CA ALA A 296 -7.05 -5.15 -14.11
C ALA A 296 -6.23 -4.03 -14.75
N THR A 297 -6.32 -2.80 -14.22
CA THR A 297 -5.70 -1.63 -14.84
C THR A 297 -4.20 -1.66 -14.60
N ALA A 298 -3.45 -2.05 -15.64
CA ALA A 298 -2.01 -1.83 -15.69
C ALA A 298 -1.70 -0.33 -15.81
N ASP A 299 -0.55 0.10 -15.33
CA ASP A 299 -0.06 1.44 -15.62
C ASP A 299 0.18 1.61 -17.12
N ILE A 300 0.08 2.84 -17.61
CA ILE A 300 0.39 3.16 -18.99
C ILE A 300 1.90 3.00 -19.16
N LEU A 301 2.28 1.99 -19.92
CA LEU A 301 3.67 1.65 -20.25
C LEU A 301 4.28 2.68 -21.20
N THR A 302 4.47 3.90 -20.73
CA THR A 302 5.31 4.84 -21.48
C THR A 302 6.64 4.92 -20.77
N CYS A 303 7.56 4.05 -21.19
CA CYS A 303 8.93 4.06 -20.68
C CYS A 303 9.60 5.39 -20.98
N LEU A 304 10.36 5.88 -20.03
CA LEU A 304 11.26 7.01 -20.24
C LEU A 304 12.50 6.53 -20.97
N ASP A 305 13.01 7.36 -21.87
CA ASP A 305 14.17 7.06 -22.70
C ASP A 305 15.44 7.62 -22.04
N GLY A 306 16.38 6.76 -21.72
CA GLY A 306 17.65 7.15 -21.12
C GLY A 306 18.45 8.14 -21.97
N ASN A 307 18.35 8.07 -23.28
CA ASN A 307 18.99 9.03 -24.19
C ASN A 307 18.37 10.43 -24.12
N GLN A 308 17.18 10.58 -23.55
CA GLN A 308 16.48 11.85 -23.42
C GLN A 308 16.63 12.47 -22.00
N THR A 309 17.47 11.89 -21.15
CA THR A 309 17.74 12.44 -19.83
C THR A 309 18.52 13.73 -19.94
N VAL A 310 18.10 14.73 -19.17
CA VAL A 310 18.73 16.05 -19.12
C VAL A 310 19.01 16.42 -17.66
N ILE A 311 20.26 16.78 -17.38
CA ILE A 311 20.67 17.35 -16.12
C ILE A 311 21.07 18.79 -16.39
N SER A 312 20.49 19.75 -15.68
CA SER A 312 20.80 21.17 -15.85
C SER A 312 20.91 21.86 -14.50
N TRP A 313 21.64 22.95 -14.46
CA TRP A 313 21.76 23.86 -13.31
C TRP A 313 21.96 25.28 -13.80
N THR A 314 21.75 26.24 -12.92
CA THR A 314 22.04 27.63 -13.20
C THR A 314 23.23 28.08 -12.35
N ASP A 315 24.16 28.74 -12.97
CA ASP A 315 25.33 29.38 -12.35
C ASP A 315 25.47 30.85 -12.75
N THR A 316 26.55 31.48 -12.41
CA THR A 316 26.85 32.87 -12.79
C THR A 316 27.01 33.07 -14.30
N GLY A 317 27.29 32.02 -15.05
CA GLY A 317 27.40 31.98 -16.52
C GLY A 317 26.08 31.71 -17.24
N GLY A 318 24.99 31.44 -16.51
CA GLY A 318 23.67 31.09 -17.04
C GLY A 318 23.30 29.64 -16.86
N VAL A 319 22.37 29.13 -17.66
CA VAL A 319 21.90 27.74 -17.60
C VAL A 319 22.89 26.82 -18.27
N GLN A 320 23.42 25.88 -17.52
CA GLN A 320 24.28 24.81 -18.00
C GLN A 320 23.43 23.54 -18.21
N THR A 321 23.73 22.73 -19.23
CA THR A 321 22.95 21.55 -19.54
C THR A 321 23.84 20.39 -19.97
N LEU A 322 23.66 19.22 -19.34
CA LEU A 322 24.22 17.95 -19.75
C LEU A 322 23.09 17.08 -20.29
N THR A 323 23.26 16.51 -21.46
CA THR A 323 22.30 15.59 -22.05
C THR A 323 22.84 14.17 -22.07
N GLY A 324 21.99 13.19 -21.84
CA GLY A 324 22.37 11.76 -21.86
C GLY A 324 22.94 11.29 -23.19
N SER A 325 22.59 11.96 -24.30
CA SER A 325 23.07 11.64 -25.64
C SER A 325 24.53 11.99 -25.89
N GLY A 326 25.20 12.71 -25.00
CA GLY A 326 26.54 13.25 -25.19
C GLY A 326 27.67 12.46 -24.52
N CYS A 327 27.49 11.24 -24.11
CA CYS A 327 28.51 10.41 -23.39
C CYS A 327 29.12 11.07 -22.14
N ALA A 328 28.75 12.31 -21.83
CA ALA A 328 29.27 13.03 -20.68
C ALA A 328 28.73 12.48 -19.34
N VAL A 329 27.47 12.05 -19.31
CA VAL A 329 26.84 11.46 -18.11
C VAL A 329 26.93 9.95 -18.17
N ARG A 330 27.69 9.34 -17.26
CA ARG A 330 27.82 7.89 -17.12
C ARG A 330 26.70 7.31 -16.29
N SER A 331 26.40 7.96 -15.18
CA SER A 331 25.25 7.60 -14.36
C SER A 331 24.74 8.81 -13.59
N SER A 332 23.48 8.76 -13.24
CA SER A 332 22.86 9.76 -12.36
C SER A 332 21.90 9.10 -11.41
N SER A 333 21.79 9.67 -10.23
CA SER A 333 20.73 9.31 -9.29
C SER A 333 20.33 10.51 -8.46
N ILE A 334 19.04 10.58 -8.12
CA ILE A 334 18.48 11.59 -7.22
C ILE A 334 17.41 10.95 -6.37
N GLY A 335 17.36 11.27 -5.10
CA GLY A 335 16.39 10.67 -4.20
C GLY A 335 16.05 11.53 -3.00
N VAL A 336 14.96 11.16 -2.34
CA VAL A 336 14.48 11.70 -1.09
C VAL A 336 14.35 10.59 -0.06
N SER A 337 14.74 10.88 1.17
CA SER A 337 14.46 10.06 2.34
C SER A 337 13.64 10.84 3.35
N ASN A 338 12.57 10.26 3.83
CA ASN A 338 11.65 10.86 4.77
C ASN A 338 11.97 10.53 6.23
N ALA A 339 12.78 9.49 6.47
CA ALA A 339 13.12 9.00 7.80
C ALA A 339 11.86 8.89 8.68
N THR A 340 10.85 8.19 8.17
CA THR A 340 9.51 8.10 8.77
C THR A 340 9.57 7.58 10.20
N LYS A 341 8.85 8.24 11.09
CA LYS A 341 8.79 7.86 12.50
C LYS A 341 7.75 6.77 12.71
N LEU A 342 8.22 5.55 12.91
CA LEU A 342 7.38 4.36 13.09
C LEU A 342 6.80 4.22 14.49
N ASN A 343 7.41 4.84 15.49
CA ASN A 343 7.04 4.68 16.90
C ASN A 343 6.25 5.89 17.47
N ASP A 344 5.61 6.67 16.62
CA ASP A 344 4.84 7.86 17.03
C ASP A 344 3.43 7.44 17.47
N ARG A 345 3.37 6.62 18.51
CA ARG A 345 2.13 6.09 19.09
C ARG A 345 1.49 7.09 20.03
N CYS A 346 0.17 7.18 19.96
CA CYS A 346 -0.62 8.05 20.83
C CYS A 346 -1.52 7.21 21.73
N PRO A 347 -1.76 7.67 22.98
CA PRO A 347 -2.87 7.13 23.76
C PRO A 347 -4.19 7.31 22.98
N GLY A 348 -4.92 6.22 22.75
CA GLY A 348 -6.12 6.23 21.94
C GLY A 348 -5.96 5.72 20.52
N ASP A 349 -4.75 5.30 20.13
CA ASP A 349 -4.59 4.54 18.88
C ASP A 349 -5.46 3.28 18.92
N PRO A 350 -6.00 2.84 17.76
CA PRO A 350 -6.81 1.64 17.69
C PRO A 350 -6.08 0.42 18.27
N THR A 351 -6.84 -0.43 18.94
CA THR A 351 -6.31 -1.59 19.63
C THR A 351 -6.91 -2.88 19.08
N VAL A 352 -6.13 -3.93 19.08
CA VAL A 352 -6.58 -5.30 18.83
C VAL A 352 -6.52 -6.10 20.13
N THR A 353 -7.51 -6.94 20.35
CA THR A 353 -7.50 -7.87 21.48
C THR A 353 -6.84 -9.17 21.04
N ILE A 354 -5.75 -9.51 21.70
CA ILE A 354 -5.01 -10.76 21.47
C ILE A 354 -5.34 -11.69 22.63
N THR A 355 -5.78 -12.90 22.32
CA THR A 355 -5.97 -13.95 23.32
C THR A 355 -4.64 -14.67 23.54
N ASP A 356 -3.98 -14.38 24.62
CA ASP A 356 -2.83 -15.15 25.08
C ASP A 356 -3.35 -16.41 25.79
N PRO A 357 -2.99 -17.61 25.35
CA PRO A 357 -3.41 -18.86 25.99
C PRO A 357 -2.91 -19.01 27.44
N LEU A 358 -1.93 -18.21 27.86
CA LEU A 358 -1.32 -18.30 29.19
C LEU A 358 -1.82 -17.26 30.21
N THR A 359 -2.27 -16.10 29.77
CA THR A 359 -2.46 -14.94 30.66
C THR A 359 -3.78 -14.19 30.53
N ALA A 360 -4.70 -14.59 29.71
CA ALA A 360 -5.95 -13.88 29.43
C ALA A 360 -5.87 -12.90 28.24
N LEU A 361 -6.99 -12.22 27.96
CA LEU A 361 -7.13 -11.22 26.91
C LEU A 361 -6.21 -10.02 27.16
N VAL A 362 -5.28 -9.78 26.26
CA VAL A 362 -4.42 -8.61 26.27
C VAL A 362 -4.80 -7.70 25.10
N THR A 363 -5.01 -6.43 25.38
CA THR A 363 -5.26 -5.41 24.37
C THR A 363 -3.96 -4.72 24.00
N THR A 364 -3.63 -4.70 22.72
CA THR A 364 -2.43 -4.03 22.20
C THR A 364 -2.81 -3.08 21.06
N PRO A 365 -2.05 -2.00 20.82
CA PRO A 365 -2.29 -1.16 19.64
C PRO A 365 -2.21 -1.97 18.34
N ALA A 366 -3.22 -1.82 17.47
CA ALA A 366 -3.27 -2.50 16.19
C ALA A 366 -2.41 -1.80 15.14
N TYR A 367 -2.50 -0.48 15.11
CA TYR A 367 -1.74 0.37 14.18
C TYR A 367 -1.57 1.78 14.77
N VAL A 368 -0.71 2.58 14.13
CA VAL A 368 -0.52 3.97 14.53
C VAL A 368 -1.49 4.89 13.80
N SER A 369 -1.97 5.92 14.48
CA SER A 369 -2.89 6.91 13.91
C SER A 369 -2.18 8.04 13.15
N LYS A 370 -0.85 8.10 13.19
CA LYS A 370 -0.05 9.14 12.54
C LYS A 370 1.26 8.59 12.00
N MET A 371 1.53 8.86 10.73
CA MET A 371 2.77 8.52 10.05
C MET A 371 3.48 9.82 9.65
N ARG A 372 4.46 10.23 10.46
CA ARG A 372 5.14 11.52 10.30
C ARG A 372 6.55 11.33 9.77
N HIS A 373 6.98 12.23 8.90
CA HIS A 373 8.38 12.27 8.50
C HIS A 373 9.29 12.73 9.66
N GLY A 374 10.51 12.23 9.65
CA GLY A 374 11.60 12.66 10.54
C GLY A 374 12.43 13.78 9.93
N ALA A 375 13.74 13.67 10.09
CA ALA A 375 14.70 14.53 9.40
C ALA A 375 14.80 14.09 7.93
N ARG A 376 14.29 14.92 7.03
CA ARG A 376 14.25 14.64 5.59
C ARG A 376 15.56 15.02 4.94
N SER A 377 15.96 14.29 3.91
CA SER A 377 17.10 14.63 3.07
C SER A 377 16.78 14.42 1.60
N ALA A 378 17.38 15.22 0.74
CA ALA A 378 17.36 15.05 -0.70
C ALA A 378 18.80 15.13 -1.22
N ASN A 379 19.23 14.05 -1.86
CA ASN A 379 20.60 13.89 -2.33
C ASN A 379 20.60 13.42 -3.77
N ALA A 380 21.64 13.83 -4.52
CA ALA A 380 21.86 13.34 -5.87
C ALA A 380 23.32 13.00 -6.06
N GLN A 381 23.55 12.12 -7.02
CA GLN A 381 24.89 11.77 -7.49
C GLN A 381 24.91 11.80 -9.02
N VAL A 382 25.97 12.35 -9.58
CA VAL A 382 26.21 12.37 -11.02
C VAL A 382 27.62 11.87 -11.28
N VAL A 383 27.77 10.89 -12.17
CA VAL A 383 29.07 10.40 -12.64
C VAL A 383 29.24 10.87 -14.05
N LEU A 384 30.33 11.60 -14.30
CA LEU A 384 30.67 12.20 -15.58
C LEU A 384 31.94 11.58 -16.14
N THR A 385 32.07 11.48 -17.48
CA THR A 385 33.37 11.27 -18.10
C THR A 385 34.18 12.56 -18.03
N LEU A 386 35.42 12.48 -17.61
CA LEU A 386 36.32 13.63 -17.64
C LEU A 386 36.70 13.94 -19.08
N ASP A 387 36.18 15.03 -19.60
CA ASP A 387 36.45 15.58 -20.93
C ASP A 387 36.91 17.04 -20.78
N ALA A 388 37.72 17.53 -21.68
CA ALA A 388 38.20 18.90 -21.69
C ALA A 388 37.11 19.97 -21.86
N THR A 389 35.90 19.56 -22.23
CA THR A 389 34.71 20.43 -22.38
C THR A 389 33.88 20.56 -21.10
N ILE A 390 34.24 19.82 -20.07
CA ILE A 390 33.47 19.84 -18.80
C ILE A 390 33.89 21.07 -17.99
N PRO A 391 32.91 21.83 -17.39
CA PRO A 391 33.19 22.92 -16.51
C PRO A 391 34.12 22.52 -15.36
N ASP A 392 34.91 23.48 -14.86
CA ASP A 392 35.76 23.27 -13.70
C ASP A 392 34.94 23.02 -12.43
N TRP A 393 34.54 21.77 -12.24
CA TRP A 393 33.76 21.31 -11.10
C TRP A 393 34.45 21.54 -9.75
N PHE A 394 35.79 21.62 -9.76
CA PHE A 394 36.54 21.93 -8.53
C PHE A 394 36.32 23.38 -8.11
N THR A 395 36.19 24.29 -9.06
CA THR A 395 35.81 25.67 -8.78
C THR A 395 34.41 25.75 -8.23
N TYR A 396 33.44 25.01 -8.79
CA TYR A 396 32.08 24.94 -8.25
C TYR A 396 32.02 24.39 -6.82
N ALA A 397 32.82 23.35 -6.52
CA ALA A 397 32.82 22.74 -5.18
C ALA A 397 33.41 23.70 -4.12
N THR A 398 34.33 24.55 -4.52
CA THR A 398 34.99 25.50 -3.57
C THR A 398 34.23 26.78 -3.40
N ASN A 399 33.51 27.22 -4.42
CA ASN A 399 33.04 28.61 -4.44
C ASN A 399 31.55 28.77 -4.26
N ASP A 400 30.68 27.77 -4.54
CA ASP A 400 29.30 28.12 -4.36
C ASP A 400 28.20 27.06 -4.45
N VAL A 401 27.02 27.57 -4.26
CA VAL A 401 25.71 26.96 -4.32
C VAL A 401 25.25 26.95 -5.76
N LEU A 402 24.97 25.77 -6.27
CA LEU A 402 24.28 25.59 -7.53
C LEU A 402 22.81 25.90 -7.35
N THR A 403 22.20 26.57 -8.31
CA THR A 403 20.77 26.86 -8.30
C THR A 403 20.05 26.08 -9.39
N ASP A 404 18.79 25.74 -9.13
CA ASP A 404 17.90 25.02 -10.07
C ASP A 404 18.50 23.75 -10.65
N VAL A 405 19.19 22.96 -9.80
CA VAL A 405 19.73 21.66 -10.25
C VAL A 405 18.58 20.73 -10.57
N THR A 406 18.42 20.43 -11.84
CA THR A 406 17.25 19.73 -12.37
C THR A 406 17.67 18.42 -13.02
N PHE A 407 17.04 17.33 -12.62
CA PHE A 407 17.12 16.01 -13.24
C PHE A 407 15.81 15.75 -13.97
N GLN A 408 15.87 15.64 -15.30
CA GLN A 408 14.70 15.39 -16.14
C GLN A 408 14.86 14.07 -16.87
N TYR A 409 13.96 13.16 -16.62
CA TYR A 409 13.83 11.89 -17.34
C TYR A 409 12.66 12.02 -18.31
N ARG A 410 12.93 11.93 -19.60
CA ARG A 410 11.96 12.24 -20.65
C ARG A 410 11.63 10.99 -21.48
N GLY A 411 10.39 10.92 -21.94
CA GLY A 411 9.90 9.88 -22.84
C GLY A 411 9.36 10.43 -24.15
N ALA A 412 8.42 9.69 -24.74
CA ALA A 412 7.78 10.04 -25.99
C ALA A 412 7.05 11.41 -25.93
N ILE A 413 6.85 12.02 -27.08
CA ILE A 413 6.07 13.25 -27.21
C ILE A 413 4.59 12.92 -27.02
N ILE A 414 3.91 13.67 -26.16
CA ILE A 414 2.46 13.63 -25.97
C ILE A 414 1.80 14.50 -27.04
N ALA A 415 2.20 15.77 -27.10
CA ALA A 415 1.67 16.73 -28.06
C ALA A 415 2.61 17.93 -28.19
N SER A 416 2.81 18.45 -29.40
CA SER A 416 3.71 19.56 -29.69
C SER A 416 5.12 19.31 -29.11
N THR A 417 5.58 20.12 -28.17
CA THR A 417 6.86 20.01 -27.49
C THR A 417 6.77 19.28 -26.14
N PHE A 418 5.56 18.97 -25.69
CA PHE A 418 5.35 18.32 -24.39
C PHE A 418 5.56 16.83 -24.50
N ARG A 419 6.38 16.31 -23.58
CA ARG A 419 6.74 14.89 -23.49
C ARG A 419 6.29 14.30 -22.17
N TYR A 420 6.13 13.00 -22.11
CA TYR A 420 6.13 12.30 -20.84
C TYR A 420 7.42 12.64 -20.11
N MET A 421 7.31 13.05 -18.86
CA MET A 421 8.48 13.54 -18.12
C MET A 421 8.31 13.32 -16.63
N LEU A 422 9.41 12.98 -15.99
CA LEU A 422 9.60 12.98 -14.56
C LEU A 422 10.78 13.89 -14.24
N SER A 423 10.57 14.90 -13.42
CA SER A 423 11.59 15.88 -13.08
C SER A 423 11.69 16.08 -11.57
N LEU A 424 12.91 16.09 -11.08
CA LEU A 424 13.28 16.48 -9.72
C LEU A 424 14.15 17.71 -9.79
N ILE A 425 13.81 18.75 -9.04
CA ILE A 425 14.46 20.05 -9.05
C ILE A 425 14.90 20.38 -7.63
N MET A 426 16.20 20.58 -7.44
CA MET A 426 16.78 21.18 -6.23
C MET A 426 16.97 22.68 -6.49
N PRO A 427 16.11 23.56 -5.94
CA PRO A 427 16.25 24.99 -6.16
C PRO A 427 17.59 25.53 -5.68
N LYS A 428 18.17 24.84 -4.67
CA LYS A 428 19.47 25.16 -4.11
C LYS A 428 20.19 23.88 -3.71
N ALA A 429 21.38 23.67 -4.26
CA ALA A 429 22.18 22.49 -3.97
C ALA A 429 23.66 22.85 -3.75
N ARG A 430 24.38 21.98 -3.06
CA ARG A 430 25.84 22.04 -2.94
C ARG A 430 26.45 20.72 -3.35
N ILE A 431 27.62 20.81 -3.94
CA ILE A 431 28.50 19.67 -4.13
C ILE A 431 29.15 19.40 -2.78
N THR A 432 28.85 18.24 -2.21
CA THR A 432 29.35 17.83 -0.89
C THR A 432 30.58 16.97 -0.96
N ASN A 433 30.76 16.30 -2.11
CA ASN A 433 31.95 15.47 -2.37
C ASN A 433 32.25 15.44 -3.86
N ILE A 434 33.54 15.42 -4.17
CA ILE A 434 34.06 15.17 -5.53
C ILE A 434 35.08 14.05 -5.43
N SER A 435 34.91 13.01 -6.25
CA SER A 435 35.88 11.94 -6.37
C SER A 435 36.15 11.61 -7.81
N THR A 436 37.38 11.21 -8.10
CA THR A 436 37.80 10.77 -9.42
C THR A 436 37.88 9.24 -9.44
N GLY A 437 37.53 8.64 -10.56
CA GLY A 437 37.55 7.20 -10.75
C GLY A 437 37.90 6.83 -12.20
N GLN A 438 37.71 5.59 -12.51
CA GLN A 438 37.85 5.07 -13.85
C GLN A 438 36.70 4.09 -14.14
N ASP A 439 36.05 4.21 -15.27
CA ASP A 439 35.01 3.34 -15.74
C ASP A 439 35.25 3.02 -17.22
N ASP A 440 35.37 1.72 -17.53
CA ASP A 440 35.58 1.21 -18.91
C ASP A 440 36.78 1.85 -19.64
N GLY A 441 37.87 2.18 -18.90
CA GLY A 441 39.06 2.80 -19.42
C GLY A 441 39.05 4.32 -19.48
N ASP A 442 37.90 4.95 -19.29
CA ASP A 442 37.77 6.41 -19.24
C ASP A 442 37.92 6.94 -17.81
N ALA A 443 38.56 8.08 -17.68
CA ALA A 443 38.59 8.78 -16.41
C ALA A 443 37.19 9.37 -16.08
N THR A 444 36.76 9.20 -14.85
CA THR A 444 35.42 9.65 -14.41
C THR A 444 35.52 10.60 -13.22
N LEU A 445 34.52 11.45 -13.10
CA LEU A 445 34.30 12.35 -12.00
C LEU A 445 32.95 12.06 -11.37
N THR A 446 32.92 11.77 -10.08
CA THR A 446 31.69 11.61 -9.31
C THR A 446 31.42 12.85 -8.48
N LEU A 447 30.23 13.39 -8.61
CA LEU A 447 29.75 14.54 -7.88
C LEU A 447 28.60 14.10 -6.97
N ASP A 448 28.75 14.29 -5.66
CA ASP A 448 27.67 14.13 -4.71
C ASP A 448 27.05 15.49 -4.37
N LEU A 449 25.74 15.59 -4.52
CA LEU A 449 24.96 16.81 -4.35
C LEU A 449 24.00 16.66 -3.18
N THR A 450 23.87 17.69 -2.37
CA THR A 450 22.86 17.76 -1.30
C THR A 450 21.99 18.99 -1.50
N ALA A 451 20.66 18.78 -1.44
CA ALA A 451 19.69 19.87 -1.49
C ALA A 451 19.67 20.65 -0.18
N PHE A 452 19.49 21.96 -0.29
CA PHE A 452 19.32 22.89 0.81
C PHE A 452 17.99 23.63 0.69
N TRP A 453 17.50 24.08 1.83
CA TRP A 453 16.32 24.94 1.86
C TRP A 453 16.56 26.23 1.07
N ASP A 454 15.68 26.51 0.13
CA ASP A 454 15.65 27.79 -0.57
C ASP A 454 14.46 28.63 -0.09
N SER A 455 14.76 29.82 0.45
CA SER A 455 13.74 30.73 0.97
C SER A 455 12.87 31.38 -0.11
N ALA A 456 13.39 31.49 -1.34
CA ALA A 456 12.66 32.08 -2.45
C ALA A 456 11.55 31.16 -2.97
N THR A 457 11.83 29.88 -3.06
CA THR A 457 10.86 28.86 -3.48
C THR A 457 10.18 28.15 -2.32
N SER A 458 10.62 28.40 -1.09
CA SER A 458 10.13 27.78 0.14
C SER A 458 10.15 26.25 0.09
N THR A 459 11.22 25.68 -0.48
CA THR A 459 11.41 24.22 -0.53
C THR A 459 12.88 23.84 -0.73
N ALA A 460 13.24 22.61 -0.39
CA ALA A 460 14.54 22.02 -0.74
C ALA A 460 14.47 21.17 -2.00
N LEU A 461 13.28 20.64 -2.35
CA LEU A 461 13.09 19.78 -3.50
C LEU A 461 11.68 19.98 -4.09
N LYS A 462 11.61 20.05 -5.40
CA LYS A 462 10.38 20.12 -6.17
C LYS A 462 10.32 18.96 -7.16
N ALA A 463 9.15 18.40 -7.40
CA ALA A 463 8.92 17.42 -8.45
C ALA A 463 7.90 17.94 -9.48
N GLU A 464 8.12 17.57 -10.73
CA GLU A 464 7.18 17.78 -11.81
C GLU A 464 7.00 16.49 -12.61
N VAL A 465 5.75 16.14 -12.88
CA VAL A 465 5.36 14.98 -13.68
C VAL A 465 4.52 15.49 -14.83
N ILE A 466 4.85 15.12 -16.08
CA ILE A 466 4.03 15.42 -17.25
C ILE A 466 3.53 14.12 -17.86
N ASN A 467 2.22 14.00 -18.00
CA ASN A 467 1.55 12.87 -18.61
C ASN A 467 0.20 13.31 -19.25
N THR A 468 -0.64 12.36 -19.59
CA THR A 468 -1.97 12.60 -20.18
C THR A 468 -3.13 12.54 -19.18
N GLU A 469 -2.83 12.40 -17.89
CA GLU A 469 -3.88 12.31 -16.87
C GLU A 469 -4.43 13.67 -16.50
N THR A 470 -5.73 13.84 -16.67
CA THR A 470 -6.44 15.12 -16.48
C THR A 470 -6.79 15.38 -15.02
N ALA A 471 -6.91 14.35 -14.23
CA ALA A 471 -7.49 14.42 -12.89
C ALA A 471 -6.51 13.97 -11.81
N ASN A 472 -6.52 14.77 -10.79
CA ASN A 472 -6.19 14.47 -9.39
C ASN A 472 -5.18 13.37 -9.14
N TYR A 473 -3.96 13.80 -9.05
CA TYR A 473 -2.90 13.12 -8.33
C TYR A 473 -3.09 13.27 -6.79
N ASP A 474 -4.12 14.02 -6.38
CA ASP A 474 -4.54 14.24 -4.98
C ASP A 474 -5.50 13.17 -4.51
#